data_96ccddbc5f2a881f0ccb01c609fb6807
#
_entry.id   96ccddbc5f2a881f0ccb01c609fb6807
#
_cell.length_a   1.000
_cell.length_b   1.000
_cell.length_c   1.000
_cell.angle_alpha   90.00
_cell.angle_beta   90.00
_cell.angle_gamma   90.00
#
_symmetry.space_group_name_H-M   'P 1'
#
loop_
_entity.id
_entity.type
_entity.pdbx_description
1 polymer ?
#
loop_
_entity_poly.entity_id
_entity_poly.type
_entity_poly.pdbx_seq_one_letter_code
_entity_poly.pdbx_strand_id
1 'polypeptide(L)'
;MDDCQFLSDAVLPFHLLPLLPELRTFEVRNCDSVKTIFDVQCAQNTVTFPLKKLVLWKLPNLENVWKEDPHGTLCLQRLKEVHVKECKGITSVFPESVAKDLLKLEDLVVEDCEGLTAIVAEKCDEDEEILIFERLQVLDLKRLQELRCFYAGNFSLSFPSLKEVYVIECSSMKTFSRVNKIDHPTKWYSSQYGRPRIESNLNSAVTRTSEEEVRILLRLT
;
A
#
# COMPACT_ATOMS: atom_id res chain seq x y z
N MET A 1 2.53 8.05 18.35
CA MET A 1 1.88 9.36 18.60
C MET A 1 0.39 9.10 18.63
N ASP A 2 -0.28 9.57 19.64
CA ASP A 2 -1.68 9.30 19.86
C ASP A 2 -2.36 10.59 20.36
N ASP A 3 -3.55 10.88 19.83
CA ASP A 3 -4.39 12.02 20.23
C ASP A 3 -3.71 13.42 20.15
N CYS A 4 -2.95 13.67 19.08
CA CYS A 4 -2.22 14.92 18.87
C CYS A 4 -3.11 15.96 18.17
N GLN A 5 -3.58 16.98 18.91
CA GLN A 5 -4.45 18.03 18.38
C GLN A 5 -3.67 19.22 17.75
N PHE A 6 -2.35 19.29 17.89
CA PHE A 6 -1.53 20.45 17.54
C PHE A 6 -0.35 20.15 16.62
N LEU A 7 -0.42 19.08 15.82
CA LEU A 7 0.61 18.84 14.82
C LEU A 7 0.46 19.84 13.65
N SER A 8 1.61 20.31 13.16
CA SER A 8 1.69 21.04 11.91
C SER A 8 1.19 20.19 10.73
N ASP A 9 1.02 20.78 9.57
CA ASP A 9 0.49 20.12 8.36
C ASP A 9 1.17 18.77 8.04
N ALA A 10 2.45 18.59 8.41
CA ALA A 10 3.19 17.34 8.24
C ALA A 10 3.77 16.83 9.56
N VAL A 11 3.64 15.51 9.82
CA VAL A 11 4.14 14.88 11.04
C VAL A 11 5.65 14.66 11.00
N LEU A 12 6.19 14.24 9.85
CA LEU A 12 7.62 14.00 9.64
C LEU A 12 8.16 14.83 8.46
N PRO A 13 8.61 16.07 8.73
CA PRO A 13 9.35 16.84 7.73
C PRO A 13 10.72 16.22 7.48
N PHE A 14 11.21 16.34 6.25
CA PHE A 14 12.46 15.73 5.78
C PHE A 14 13.68 16.02 6.67
N HIS A 15 13.81 17.25 7.16
CA HIS A 15 14.96 17.67 7.98
C HIS A 15 15.04 16.95 9.34
N LEU A 16 13.96 16.32 9.82
CA LEU A 16 13.96 15.54 11.05
C LEU A 16 14.40 14.09 10.84
N LEU A 17 14.29 13.53 9.63
CA LEU A 17 14.62 12.12 9.36
C LEU A 17 16.06 11.75 9.74
N PRO A 18 17.08 12.56 9.41
CA PRO A 18 18.47 12.28 9.81
C PRO A 18 18.69 12.29 11.33
N LEU A 19 17.81 12.97 12.08
CA LEU A 19 17.88 13.07 13.54
C LEU A 19 17.25 11.85 14.24
N LEU A 20 16.64 10.95 13.47
CA LEU A 20 15.93 9.77 13.96
C LEU A 20 16.57 8.46 13.46
N PRO A 21 17.89 8.23 13.66
CA PRO A 21 18.60 7.10 13.05
C PRO A 21 18.17 5.73 13.63
N GLU A 22 17.49 5.72 14.75
CA GLU A 22 17.01 4.49 15.42
C GLU A 22 15.50 4.30 15.35
N LEU A 23 14.77 5.16 14.63
CA LEU A 23 13.31 5.04 14.53
C LEU A 23 12.92 3.82 13.68
N ARG A 24 12.57 2.73 14.34
CA ARG A 24 12.19 1.45 13.70
C ARG A 24 10.68 1.33 13.49
N THR A 25 9.90 1.95 14.36
CA THR A 25 8.44 1.90 14.32
C THR A 25 7.91 3.33 14.39
N PHE A 26 7.04 3.67 13.45
CA PHE A 26 6.36 4.94 13.43
C PHE A 26 4.85 4.73 13.40
N GLU A 27 4.18 5.21 14.42
CA GLU A 27 2.73 5.05 14.59
C GLU A 27 2.08 6.41 14.85
N VAL A 28 1.05 6.72 14.07
CA VAL A 28 0.19 7.91 14.26
C VAL A 28 -1.24 7.41 14.39
N ARG A 29 -1.89 7.76 15.51
CA ARG A 29 -3.23 7.27 15.82
C ARG A 29 -4.12 8.38 16.36
N ASN A 30 -5.41 8.34 16.04
CA ASN A 30 -6.46 9.22 16.59
C ASN A 30 -6.09 10.72 16.50
N CYS A 31 -5.53 11.17 15.38
CA CYS A 31 -5.06 12.55 15.23
C CYS A 31 -5.86 13.25 14.13
N ASP A 32 -6.80 14.10 14.53
CA ASP A 32 -7.69 14.80 13.58
C ASP A 32 -7.01 15.98 12.86
N SER A 33 -5.90 16.53 13.40
CA SER A 33 -5.18 17.66 12.82
C SER A 33 -4.19 17.28 11.72
N VAL A 34 -3.87 16.00 11.58
CA VAL A 34 -2.84 15.53 10.64
C VAL A 34 -3.40 15.50 9.21
N LYS A 35 -2.75 16.24 8.31
CA LYS A 35 -3.06 16.27 6.87
C LYS A 35 -2.05 15.50 6.04
N THR A 36 -0.79 15.44 6.46
CA THR A 36 0.31 14.78 5.74
C THR A 36 1.20 14.03 6.72
N ILE A 37 1.70 12.86 6.34
CA ILE A 37 2.65 12.11 7.16
C ILE A 37 4.09 12.53 6.84
N PHE A 38 4.51 12.38 5.60
CA PHE A 38 5.87 12.68 5.16
C PHE A 38 5.89 13.92 4.27
N ASP A 39 6.58 14.98 4.72
CA ASP A 39 6.88 16.15 3.89
C ASP A 39 8.35 16.03 3.44
N VAL A 40 8.56 15.30 2.35
CA VAL A 40 9.87 15.05 1.76
C VAL A 40 10.01 15.98 0.57
N GLN A 41 10.74 17.08 0.76
CA GLN A 41 11.14 17.94 -0.37
C GLN A 41 12.32 17.32 -1.10
N CYS A 42 12.42 17.54 -2.41
CA CYS A 42 13.54 17.05 -3.22
C CYS A 42 14.88 17.50 -2.62
N ALA A 43 15.53 16.61 -1.89
CA ALA A 43 16.84 16.86 -1.30
C ALA A 43 17.94 16.41 -2.27
N GLN A 44 19.11 17.06 -2.19
CA GLN A 44 20.25 16.70 -3.04
C GLN A 44 20.88 15.35 -2.64
N ASN A 45 20.56 14.84 -1.45
CA ASN A 45 21.12 13.60 -0.91
C ASN A 45 20.04 12.59 -0.55
N THR A 46 20.25 11.33 -0.91
CA THR A 46 19.41 10.22 -0.48
C THR A 46 19.54 9.96 1.01
N VAL A 47 18.42 9.94 1.72
CA VAL A 47 18.36 9.57 3.14
C VAL A 47 17.79 8.15 3.28
N THR A 48 18.58 7.25 3.85
CA THR A 48 18.08 5.92 4.23
C THR A 48 17.43 5.99 5.60
N PHE A 49 16.12 5.78 5.62
CA PHE A 49 15.35 5.81 6.85
C PHE A 49 15.16 4.38 7.39
N PRO A 50 15.53 4.09 8.65
CA PRO A 50 15.62 2.72 9.17
C PRO A 50 14.26 2.13 9.57
N LEU A 51 13.16 2.74 9.12
CA LEU A 51 11.81 2.35 9.48
C LEU A 51 11.52 0.90 9.08
N LYS A 52 10.95 0.14 10.01
CA LYS A 52 10.51 -1.24 9.78
C LYS A 52 9.01 -1.38 9.80
N LYS A 53 8.32 -0.53 10.55
CA LYS A 53 6.87 -0.56 10.70
C LYS A 53 6.26 0.83 10.63
N LEU A 54 5.23 0.98 9.81
CA LEU A 54 4.40 2.18 9.71
C LEU A 54 2.96 1.83 10.06
N VAL A 55 2.37 2.53 11.02
CA VAL A 55 0.96 2.39 11.38
C VAL A 55 0.29 3.76 11.34
N LEU A 56 -0.72 3.88 10.51
CA LEU A 56 -1.60 5.04 10.40
C LEU A 56 -3.02 4.58 10.73
N TRP A 57 -3.58 5.09 11.82
CA TRP A 57 -4.89 4.64 12.25
C TRP A 57 -5.77 5.79 12.70
N LYS A 58 -6.97 5.85 12.14
CA LYS A 58 -8.00 6.83 12.50
C LYS A 58 -7.48 8.26 12.37
N LEU A 59 -7.14 8.62 11.14
CA LEU A 59 -6.67 9.95 10.75
C LEU A 59 -7.67 10.52 9.72
N PRO A 60 -8.81 11.05 10.18
CA PRO A 60 -9.94 11.40 9.30
C PRO A 60 -9.62 12.53 8.32
N ASN A 61 -8.70 13.43 8.66
CA ASN A 61 -8.29 14.57 7.84
C ASN A 61 -6.96 14.34 7.11
N LEU A 62 -6.41 13.12 7.13
CA LEU A 62 -5.21 12.77 6.38
C LEU A 62 -5.52 12.81 4.87
N GLU A 63 -4.94 13.77 4.19
CA GLU A 63 -5.08 13.96 2.73
C GLU A 63 -4.01 13.18 1.97
N ASN A 64 -2.79 13.15 2.50
CA ASN A 64 -1.63 12.55 1.84
C ASN A 64 -0.74 11.79 2.83
N VAL A 65 -0.37 10.56 2.52
CA VAL A 65 0.72 9.90 3.24
C VAL A 65 2.05 10.57 2.88
N TRP A 66 2.21 10.94 1.64
CA TRP A 66 3.38 11.64 1.06
C TRP A 66 2.91 12.94 0.44
N LYS A 67 3.49 14.07 0.85
CA LYS A 67 3.15 15.39 0.28
C LYS A 67 3.51 15.47 -1.20
N GLU A 68 4.67 14.93 -1.54
CA GLU A 68 5.19 14.82 -2.90
C GLU A 68 5.89 13.46 -3.07
N ASP A 69 6.11 13.03 -4.31
CA ASP A 69 6.94 11.86 -4.59
C ASP A 69 8.42 12.18 -4.25
N PRO A 70 9.06 11.44 -3.34
CA PRO A 70 10.43 11.72 -2.93
C PRO A 70 11.49 11.45 -4.02
N HIS A 71 11.12 10.86 -5.17
CA HIS A 71 12.00 10.60 -6.31
C HIS A 71 13.37 9.99 -5.93
N GLY A 72 13.39 9.01 -5.01
CA GLY A 72 14.61 8.35 -4.56
C GLY A 72 15.41 9.13 -3.53
N THR A 73 14.94 10.29 -3.05
CA THR A 73 15.62 11.03 -1.96
C THR A 73 15.39 10.40 -0.59
N LEU A 74 14.34 9.60 -0.43
CA LEU A 74 14.03 8.83 0.78
C LEU A 74 13.98 7.34 0.45
N CYS A 75 14.82 6.56 1.13
CA CYS A 75 14.92 5.13 0.94
C CYS A 75 14.33 4.37 2.14
N LEU A 76 13.28 3.57 1.90
CA LEU A 76 12.57 2.76 2.90
C LEU A 76 12.83 1.25 2.76
N GLN A 77 14.00 0.86 2.29
CA GLN A 77 14.37 -0.54 2.04
C GLN A 77 14.27 -1.48 3.25
N ARG A 78 14.09 -0.95 4.46
CA ARG A 78 13.92 -1.75 5.67
C ARG A 78 12.47 -1.90 6.12
N LEU A 79 11.53 -1.23 5.45
CA LEU A 79 10.11 -1.28 5.80
C LEU A 79 9.56 -2.69 5.56
N LYS A 80 8.96 -3.27 6.60
CA LYS A 80 8.43 -4.64 6.62
C LYS A 80 6.93 -4.67 6.75
N GLU A 81 6.38 -3.78 7.56
CA GLU A 81 4.96 -3.77 7.89
C GLU A 81 4.37 -2.39 7.64
N VAL A 82 3.26 -2.33 6.92
CA VAL A 82 2.49 -1.11 6.70
C VAL A 82 1.02 -1.39 6.98
N HIS A 83 0.48 -0.71 7.98
CA HIS A 83 -0.92 -0.78 8.35
C HIS A 83 -1.56 0.61 8.23
N VAL A 84 -2.56 0.75 7.38
CA VAL A 84 -3.30 2.00 7.17
C VAL A 84 -4.78 1.70 7.37
N LYS A 85 -5.38 2.29 8.42
CA LYS A 85 -6.77 2.01 8.77
C LYS A 85 -7.54 3.28 9.11
N GLU A 86 -8.80 3.36 8.68
CA GLU A 86 -9.69 4.48 8.98
C GLU A 86 -9.10 5.86 8.57
N CYS A 87 -8.42 5.91 7.42
CA CYS A 87 -7.84 7.12 6.83
C CYS A 87 -8.63 7.48 5.56
N LYS A 88 -9.71 8.26 5.71
CA LYS A 88 -10.73 8.44 4.66
C LYS A 88 -10.33 9.38 3.54
N GLY A 89 -9.38 10.30 3.78
CA GLY A 89 -9.01 11.36 2.83
C GLY A 89 -7.91 10.98 1.84
N ILE A 90 -7.15 9.90 2.10
CA ILE A 90 -6.03 9.50 1.23
C ILE A 90 -6.54 8.88 -0.08
N THR A 91 -5.85 9.19 -1.18
CA THR A 91 -6.13 8.64 -2.51
C THR A 91 -5.18 7.51 -2.89
N SER A 92 -3.97 7.47 -2.32
CA SER A 92 -2.97 6.42 -2.47
C SER A 92 -2.14 6.24 -1.20
N VAL A 93 -1.51 5.06 -1.03
CA VAL A 93 -0.61 4.78 0.09
C VAL A 93 0.83 5.11 -0.26
N PHE A 94 1.27 4.75 -1.45
CA PHE A 94 2.64 4.96 -1.90
C PHE A 94 2.69 5.69 -3.24
N PRO A 95 3.61 6.67 -3.41
CA PRO A 95 4.06 7.06 -4.74
C PRO A 95 4.90 5.92 -5.33
N GLU A 96 5.05 5.93 -6.64
CA GLU A 96 5.74 4.86 -7.37
C GLU A 96 7.22 4.72 -6.96
N SER A 97 7.93 5.84 -6.78
CA SER A 97 9.34 5.81 -6.39
C SER A 97 9.56 5.12 -5.04
N VAL A 98 8.64 5.34 -4.09
CA VAL A 98 8.68 4.66 -2.78
C VAL A 98 8.36 3.18 -2.96
N ALA A 99 7.37 2.83 -3.76
CA ALA A 99 6.98 1.45 -3.99
C ALA A 99 8.12 0.60 -4.58
N LYS A 100 8.93 1.17 -5.46
CA LYS A 100 10.15 0.53 -6.01
C LYS A 100 11.20 0.18 -4.93
N ASP A 101 11.23 0.92 -3.83
CA ASP A 101 12.18 0.72 -2.73
C ASP A 101 11.70 -0.27 -1.65
N LEU A 102 10.46 -0.74 -1.72
CA LEU A 102 9.86 -1.61 -0.69
C LEU A 102 10.32 -3.08 -0.76
N LEU A 103 11.62 -3.30 -0.92
CA LEU A 103 12.24 -4.63 -1.12
C LEU A 103 12.02 -5.61 0.05
N LYS A 104 11.73 -5.10 1.25
CA LYS A 104 11.55 -5.93 2.46
C LYS A 104 10.14 -5.88 3.02
N LEU A 105 9.18 -5.31 2.30
CA LEU A 105 7.79 -5.28 2.74
C LEU A 105 7.26 -6.72 2.79
N GLU A 106 6.82 -7.14 3.97
CA GLU A 106 6.32 -8.48 4.27
C GLU A 106 4.80 -8.47 4.46
N ASP A 107 4.27 -7.39 5.03
CA ASP A 107 2.87 -7.27 5.43
C ASP A 107 2.28 -5.91 5.05
N LEU A 108 1.21 -5.90 4.26
CA LEU A 108 0.48 -4.70 3.87
C LEU A 108 -1.00 -4.85 4.19
N VAL A 109 -1.47 -4.07 5.14
CA VAL A 109 -2.87 -4.03 5.57
C VAL A 109 -3.46 -2.66 5.32
N VAL A 110 -4.54 -2.58 4.55
CA VAL A 110 -5.27 -1.33 4.30
C VAL A 110 -6.76 -1.58 4.50
N GLU A 111 -7.38 -0.81 5.40
CA GLU A 111 -8.74 -1.07 5.87
C GLU A 111 -9.49 0.24 6.13
N ASP A 112 -10.79 0.30 5.73
CA ASP A 112 -11.68 1.45 5.99
C ASP A 112 -11.14 2.80 5.48
N CYS A 113 -10.49 2.81 4.32
CA CYS A 113 -9.97 4.01 3.66
C CYS A 113 -10.85 4.35 2.45
N GLU A 114 -11.96 5.09 2.70
CA GLU A 114 -13.04 5.32 1.73
C GLU A 114 -12.58 6.06 0.46
N GLY A 115 -11.65 7.02 0.59
CA GLY A 115 -11.14 7.81 -0.54
C GLY A 115 -10.06 7.13 -1.39
N LEU A 116 -9.58 5.95 -0.97
CA LEU A 116 -8.43 5.28 -1.58
C LEU A 116 -8.77 4.72 -2.97
N THR A 117 -8.13 5.20 -4.01
CA THR A 117 -8.37 4.78 -5.41
C THR A 117 -7.34 3.79 -5.93
N ALA A 118 -6.10 3.82 -5.40
CA ALA A 118 -5.02 2.88 -5.70
C ALA A 118 -4.10 2.70 -4.48
N ILE A 119 -3.43 1.56 -4.35
CA ILE A 119 -2.40 1.37 -3.32
C ILE A 119 -1.12 2.12 -3.72
N VAL A 120 -0.71 2.00 -4.97
CA VAL A 120 0.43 2.73 -5.54
C VAL A 120 -0.09 3.70 -6.60
N ALA A 121 0.24 4.99 -6.43
CA ALA A 121 -0.12 6.03 -7.39
C ALA A 121 0.68 5.88 -8.68
N GLU A 122 0.07 6.28 -9.79
CA GLU A 122 0.72 6.34 -11.10
C GLU A 122 1.70 7.52 -11.17
N LYS A 123 2.83 7.29 -11.83
CA LYS A 123 3.72 8.32 -12.33
C LYS A 123 3.67 8.31 -13.87
N CYS A 124 3.75 9.49 -14.48
CA CYS A 124 3.63 9.65 -15.93
C CYS A 124 4.93 9.32 -16.70
N ASP A 125 5.65 8.26 -16.36
CA ASP A 125 6.84 7.82 -17.10
C ASP A 125 6.47 6.71 -18.08
N GLU A 126 7.04 6.75 -19.32
CA GLU A 126 6.67 5.88 -20.44
C GLU A 126 7.44 4.53 -20.47
N ASP A 127 8.36 4.29 -19.53
CA ASP A 127 9.20 3.10 -19.54
C ASP A 127 8.45 1.86 -19.02
N GLU A 128 8.54 0.75 -19.78
CA GLU A 128 8.01 -0.55 -19.34
C GLU A 128 8.91 -1.15 -18.26
N GLU A 129 8.57 -0.96 -17.00
CA GLU A 129 9.26 -1.56 -15.85
C GLU A 129 8.38 -2.61 -15.14
N ILE A 130 8.99 -3.39 -14.27
CA ILE A 130 8.30 -4.34 -13.38
C ILE A 130 8.40 -3.81 -11.95
N LEU A 131 7.27 -3.62 -11.29
CA LEU A 131 7.23 -3.31 -9.88
C LEU A 131 7.21 -4.61 -9.08
N ILE A 132 8.29 -4.88 -8.34
CA ILE A 132 8.50 -6.15 -7.65
C ILE A 132 8.41 -5.96 -6.14
N PHE A 133 7.47 -6.65 -5.49
CA PHE A 133 7.36 -6.77 -4.04
C PHE A 133 7.96 -8.11 -3.60
N GLU A 134 9.31 -8.19 -3.55
CA GLU A 134 10.07 -9.44 -3.38
C GLU A 134 9.65 -10.26 -2.16
N ARG A 135 9.30 -9.60 -1.05
CA ARG A 135 9.05 -10.25 0.24
C ARG A 135 7.62 -10.11 0.74
N LEU A 136 6.73 -9.51 -0.02
CA LEU A 136 5.35 -9.37 0.40
C LEU A 136 4.71 -10.75 0.56
N GLN A 137 4.31 -11.08 1.78
CA GLN A 137 3.70 -12.37 2.15
C GLN A 137 2.21 -12.24 2.37
N VAL A 138 1.78 -11.14 3.00
CA VAL A 138 0.37 -10.89 3.30
C VAL A 138 -0.07 -9.57 2.70
N LEU A 139 -1.15 -9.63 1.92
CA LEU A 139 -1.85 -8.47 1.39
C LEU A 139 -3.29 -8.49 1.87
N ASP A 140 -3.66 -7.54 2.71
CA ASP A 140 -5.00 -7.47 3.30
C ASP A 140 -5.67 -6.11 2.96
N LEU A 141 -6.66 -6.16 2.07
CA LEU A 141 -7.42 -5.00 1.58
C LEU A 141 -8.88 -5.19 1.97
N LYS A 142 -9.40 -4.32 2.86
CA LYS A 142 -10.77 -4.45 3.38
C LYS A 142 -11.53 -3.14 3.38
N ARG A 143 -12.80 -3.19 2.96
CA ARG A 143 -13.75 -2.07 2.98
C ARG A 143 -13.19 -0.81 2.31
N LEU A 144 -12.63 -0.99 1.10
CA LEU A 144 -12.05 0.05 0.27
C LEU A 144 -12.97 0.30 -0.94
N GLN A 145 -14.03 1.09 -0.73
CA GLN A 145 -15.13 1.22 -1.69
C GLN A 145 -14.71 1.84 -3.03
N GLU A 146 -13.77 2.81 -3.00
CA GLU A 146 -13.29 3.52 -4.19
C GLU A 146 -12.02 2.89 -4.79
N LEU A 147 -11.45 1.85 -4.17
CA LEU A 147 -10.23 1.19 -4.66
C LEU A 147 -10.48 0.55 -6.04
N ARG A 148 -9.79 1.02 -7.06
CA ARG A 148 -9.94 0.56 -8.45
C ARG A 148 -8.90 -0.47 -8.84
N CYS A 149 -7.67 -0.33 -8.32
CA CYS A 149 -6.53 -1.19 -8.62
C CYS A 149 -5.49 -1.16 -7.50
N PHE A 150 -4.55 -2.10 -7.50
CA PHE A 150 -3.39 -2.04 -6.62
C PHE A 150 -2.38 -1.00 -7.13
N TYR A 151 -2.11 -1.00 -8.43
CA TYR A 151 -1.23 -0.04 -9.08
C TYR A 151 -1.95 0.63 -10.26
N ALA A 152 -1.92 1.97 -10.28
CA ALA A 152 -2.63 2.77 -11.27
C ALA A 152 -1.89 2.93 -12.60
N GLY A 153 -0.56 2.68 -12.63
CA GLY A 153 0.29 2.86 -13.80
C GLY A 153 0.35 1.63 -14.73
N ASN A 154 1.30 1.68 -15.66
CA ASN A 154 1.44 0.71 -16.77
C ASN A 154 2.49 -0.38 -16.53
N PHE A 155 3.07 -0.49 -15.32
CA PHE A 155 4.04 -1.53 -15.01
C PHE A 155 3.38 -2.88 -14.74
N SER A 156 4.13 -3.94 -15.04
CA SER A 156 3.80 -5.28 -14.56
C SER A 156 4.05 -5.38 -13.06
N LEU A 157 3.25 -6.17 -12.37
CA LEU A 157 3.42 -6.45 -10.94
C LEU A 157 4.00 -7.84 -10.72
N SER A 158 4.92 -7.97 -9.77
CA SER A 158 5.45 -9.26 -9.33
C SER A 158 5.41 -9.38 -7.81
N PHE A 159 4.87 -10.50 -7.31
CA PHE A 159 4.72 -10.82 -5.90
C PHE A 159 5.29 -12.23 -5.62
N PRO A 160 6.61 -12.46 -5.75
CA PRO A 160 7.19 -13.81 -5.72
C PRO A 160 7.05 -14.55 -4.40
N SER A 161 6.86 -13.84 -3.29
CA SER A 161 6.72 -14.43 -1.94
C SER A 161 5.31 -14.39 -1.37
N LEU A 162 4.31 -13.96 -2.15
CA LEU A 162 2.95 -13.74 -1.67
C LEU A 162 2.28 -15.07 -1.27
N LYS A 163 1.77 -15.12 -0.04
CA LYS A 163 1.15 -16.31 0.57
C LYS A 163 -0.33 -16.12 0.82
N GLU A 164 -0.71 -14.93 1.28
CA GLU A 164 -2.08 -14.64 1.67
C GLU A 164 -2.54 -13.33 1.04
N VAL A 165 -3.71 -13.36 0.42
CA VAL A 165 -4.36 -12.16 -0.13
C VAL A 165 -5.80 -12.14 0.34
N TYR A 166 -6.19 -11.02 0.93
CA TYR A 166 -7.55 -10.74 1.32
C TYR A 166 -8.03 -9.48 0.57
N VAL A 167 -9.05 -9.62 -0.23
CA VAL A 167 -9.77 -8.50 -0.85
C VAL A 167 -11.22 -8.64 -0.44
N ILE A 168 -11.65 -7.83 0.53
CA ILE A 168 -12.96 -7.98 1.16
C ILE A 168 -13.71 -6.65 1.10
N GLU A 169 -14.91 -6.64 0.54
CA GLU A 169 -15.73 -5.43 0.44
C GLU A 169 -15.00 -4.27 -0.29
N CYS A 170 -14.31 -4.58 -1.39
CA CYS A 170 -13.65 -3.62 -2.28
C CYS A 170 -14.40 -3.59 -3.63
N SER A 171 -15.62 -3.05 -3.62
CA SER A 171 -16.58 -3.18 -4.73
C SER A 171 -16.13 -2.54 -6.05
N SER A 172 -15.31 -1.49 -6.01
CA SER A 172 -14.78 -0.82 -7.20
C SER A 172 -13.52 -1.46 -7.77
N MET A 173 -12.90 -2.42 -7.06
CA MET A 173 -11.65 -3.04 -7.49
C MET A 173 -11.90 -4.03 -8.63
N LYS A 174 -11.39 -3.72 -9.83
CA LYS A 174 -11.55 -4.55 -11.02
C LYS A 174 -10.29 -5.30 -11.43
N THR A 175 -9.14 -4.80 -11.00
CA THR A 175 -7.85 -5.34 -11.40
C THR A 175 -6.76 -5.01 -10.38
N PHE A 176 -5.70 -5.79 -10.31
CA PHE A 176 -4.50 -5.42 -9.57
C PHE A 176 -3.63 -4.41 -10.32
N SER A 177 -3.54 -4.56 -11.64
CA SER A 177 -2.79 -3.66 -12.51
C SER A 177 -3.52 -3.52 -13.84
N ARG A 178 -3.32 -2.41 -14.54
CA ARG A 178 -3.83 -2.21 -15.91
C ARG A 178 -3.16 -3.16 -16.91
N VAL A 179 -1.92 -3.55 -16.64
CA VAL A 179 -1.19 -4.55 -17.43
C VAL A 179 -1.51 -5.94 -16.87
N ASN A 180 -2.03 -6.83 -17.72
CA ASN A 180 -2.46 -8.18 -17.31
C ASN A 180 -1.31 -9.14 -16.94
N LYS A 181 -0.10 -8.63 -16.69
CA LYS A 181 1.07 -9.44 -16.36
C LYS A 181 1.37 -9.33 -14.87
N ILE A 182 0.87 -10.31 -14.13
CA ILE A 182 1.14 -10.45 -12.70
C ILE A 182 1.86 -11.77 -12.52
N ASP A 183 3.09 -11.70 -12.04
CA ASP A 183 3.88 -12.88 -11.70
C ASP A 183 3.73 -13.18 -10.20
N HIS A 184 3.32 -14.43 -9.90
CA HIS A 184 3.17 -14.93 -8.55
C HIS A 184 3.43 -16.44 -8.51
N PRO A 185 3.99 -17.00 -7.42
CA PRO A 185 4.50 -18.36 -7.38
C PRO A 185 3.44 -19.46 -7.25
N THR A 186 2.15 -19.14 -7.14
CA THR A 186 1.19 -20.10 -6.64
C THR A 186 -0.13 -20.17 -7.36
N LYS A 187 -0.75 -21.37 -7.30
CA LYS A 187 -2.13 -21.62 -7.72
C LYS A 187 -3.07 -20.96 -6.72
N TRP A 188 -3.95 -20.12 -7.18
CA TRP A 188 -4.92 -19.40 -6.39
C TRP A 188 -6.19 -20.21 -6.20
N TYR A 189 -6.73 -20.18 -5.01
CA TYR A 189 -8.02 -20.77 -4.70
C TYR A 189 -8.97 -19.67 -4.24
N SER A 190 -9.99 -19.37 -5.00
CA SER A 190 -11.12 -18.60 -4.48
C SER A 190 -12.11 -19.56 -3.84
N SER A 191 -12.54 -19.28 -2.62
CA SER A 191 -13.54 -20.09 -1.94
C SER A 191 -14.85 -19.35 -1.87
N GLN A 192 -15.76 -19.72 -2.74
CA GLN A 192 -17.16 -19.36 -2.61
C GLN A 192 -17.95 -20.62 -2.27
N TYR A 193 -18.73 -20.62 -1.21
CA TYR A 193 -19.55 -21.78 -0.78
C TYR A 193 -18.77 -23.10 -0.60
N GLY A 194 -17.55 -23.03 -0.09
CA GLY A 194 -16.79 -24.22 0.30
C GLY A 194 -16.20 -25.06 -0.83
N ARG A 195 -16.22 -24.59 -2.08
CA ARG A 195 -15.55 -25.27 -3.20
C ARG A 195 -14.38 -24.44 -3.69
N PRO A 196 -13.13 -24.90 -3.51
CA PRO A 196 -11.97 -24.22 -4.03
C PRO A 196 -12.00 -24.19 -5.57
N ARG A 197 -11.83 -23.01 -6.18
CA ARG A 197 -11.55 -22.87 -7.61
C ARG A 197 -10.12 -22.40 -7.79
N ILE A 198 -9.43 -22.98 -8.76
CA ILE A 198 -8.08 -22.57 -9.13
C ILE A 198 -8.22 -21.43 -10.14
N GLU A 199 -7.71 -20.26 -9.78
CA GLU A 199 -7.66 -19.10 -10.66
C GLU A 199 -6.24 -18.94 -11.24
N SER A 200 -6.14 -18.53 -12.50
CA SER A 200 -4.87 -18.46 -13.21
C SER A 200 -4.08 -17.20 -12.92
N ASN A 201 -4.72 -16.12 -12.47
CA ASN A 201 -4.08 -14.87 -12.07
C ASN A 201 -4.96 -14.03 -11.14
N LEU A 202 -4.33 -13.08 -10.43
CA LEU A 202 -4.99 -12.19 -9.47
C LEU A 202 -6.08 -11.33 -10.10
N ASN A 203 -5.87 -10.82 -11.32
CA ASN A 203 -6.86 -10.00 -11.99
C ASN A 203 -8.17 -10.77 -12.25
N SER A 204 -8.06 -12.04 -12.69
CA SER A 204 -9.23 -12.90 -12.90
C SER A 204 -9.98 -13.16 -11.60
N ALA A 205 -9.26 -13.34 -10.49
CA ALA A 205 -9.87 -13.52 -9.18
C ALA A 205 -10.67 -12.30 -8.76
N VAL A 206 -10.13 -11.09 -8.89
CA VAL A 206 -10.79 -9.83 -8.51
C VAL A 206 -12.02 -9.53 -9.38
N THR A 207 -11.93 -9.71 -10.71
CA THR A 207 -13.05 -9.44 -11.62
C THR A 207 -14.29 -10.25 -11.28
N ARG A 208 -14.13 -11.50 -10.86
CA ARG A 208 -15.26 -12.36 -10.46
C ARG A 208 -15.83 -12.03 -9.09
N THR A 209 -15.02 -11.46 -8.20
CA THR A 209 -15.44 -11.11 -6.84
C THR A 209 -16.25 -9.82 -6.78
N SER A 210 -16.08 -8.92 -7.75
CA SER A 210 -16.87 -7.68 -7.83
C SER A 210 -18.35 -7.90 -8.17
N GLU A 211 -18.72 -9.06 -8.72
CA GLU A 211 -20.11 -9.41 -9.05
C GLU A 211 -20.87 -10.10 -7.89
N GLU A 212 -20.16 -10.56 -6.88
CA GLU A 212 -20.72 -11.25 -5.72
C GLU A 212 -19.93 -10.85 -4.47
N GLU A 213 -20.56 -10.64 -3.32
CA GLU A 213 -19.90 -10.39 -2.02
C GLU A 213 -18.91 -11.51 -1.68
N VAL A 214 -17.64 -11.39 -2.03
CA VAL A 214 -16.67 -12.49 -1.95
C VAL A 214 -15.48 -12.18 -1.08
N ARG A 215 -15.21 -13.11 -0.19
CA ARG A 215 -13.95 -13.23 0.53
C ARG A 215 -12.98 -14.07 -0.30
N ILE A 216 -11.93 -13.45 -0.83
CA ILE A 216 -10.80 -14.22 -1.34
C ILE A 216 -9.96 -14.59 -0.13
N LEU A 217 -10.04 -15.82 0.31
CA LEU A 217 -9.21 -16.38 1.35
C LEU A 217 -8.26 -17.38 0.69
N LEU A 218 -7.01 -17.00 0.57
CA LEU A 218 -5.99 -17.85 -0.04
C LEU A 218 -5.08 -18.37 1.08
N ARG A 219 -5.17 -19.64 1.38
CA ARG A 219 -4.18 -20.35 2.19
C ARG A 219 -3.37 -21.24 1.28
N LEU A 220 -2.09 -21.07 1.35
CA LEU A 220 -1.13 -21.94 0.70
C LEU A 220 -0.78 -23.08 1.67
N THR A 221 -0.99 -24.30 1.28
CA THR A 221 -0.44 -25.51 1.93
C THR A 221 0.85 -25.92 1.25
#